data_4e670c5ad14b1c3593fc7c4b95ee367a
#
_entry.id   4e670c5ad14b1c3593fc7c4b95ee367a
#
_cell.length_a   1.000
_cell.length_b   1.000
_cell.length_c   1.000
_cell.angle_alpha   90.00
_cell.angle_beta   90.00
_cell.angle_gamma   90.00
#
_symmetry.space_group_name_H-M   'P 1'
#
loop_
_entity.id
_entity.type
_entity.pdbx_description
1 polymer ?
#
loop_
_entity_poly.entity_id
_entity_poly.type
_entity_poly.pdbx_seq_one_letter_code
_entity_poly.pdbx_strand_id
1 'polypeptide(L)'
;FFFYKLLFNRFLNNNIALVGTLFFVLSPRIYASSFYNNKDLVFLSLVTIALYYCFKSLEKINYKNLLIFSIFAAMCTSSRIFGIIFPVFFSVFYFLSFSPSVKIIENLKFIGFFLISYFLFLVLFWPELWSNPIENLFLSFKYFKFFDGFSLKMFFNGEYIHSSFLPYSYIFTW
;
A
#
# COMPACT_ATOMS: atom_id res chain seq x y z
N PHE A 1 8.48 -13.50 5.33
CA PHE A 1 7.40 -14.44 5.74
C PHE A 1 6.10 -14.20 4.93
N PHE A 2 5.48 -13.02 5.00
CA PHE A 2 4.20 -12.76 4.30
C PHE A 2 4.33 -12.81 2.79
N PHE A 3 5.41 -12.32 2.21
CA PHE A 3 5.68 -12.41 0.78
C PHE A 3 5.82 -13.86 0.32
N TYR A 4 6.54 -14.70 1.09
CA TYR A 4 6.60 -16.15 0.86
C TYR A 4 5.20 -16.77 0.87
N LYS A 5 4.37 -16.45 1.86
CA LYS A 5 2.99 -16.96 1.92
C LYS A 5 2.13 -16.52 0.75
N LEU A 6 2.29 -15.28 0.27
CA LEU A 6 1.60 -14.78 -0.93
C LEU A 6 1.95 -15.63 -2.15
N LEU A 7 3.26 -15.88 -2.37
CA LEU A 7 3.71 -16.69 -3.49
C LEU A 7 3.28 -18.16 -3.35
N PHE A 8 3.42 -18.72 -2.14
CA PHE A 8 2.99 -20.09 -1.90
C PHE A 8 1.51 -20.30 -2.16
N ASN A 9 0.65 -19.40 -1.66
CA ASN A 9 -0.79 -19.48 -1.90
C ASN A 9 -1.15 -19.35 -3.39
N ARG A 10 -0.36 -18.57 -4.15
CA ARG A 10 -0.60 -18.36 -5.59
C ARG A 10 -0.14 -19.52 -6.45
N PHE A 11 1.05 -20.05 -6.19
CA PHE A 11 1.71 -21.04 -7.04
C PHE A 11 1.63 -22.47 -6.50
N LEU A 12 1.24 -22.66 -5.23
CA LEU A 12 1.19 -23.94 -4.52
C LEU A 12 2.50 -24.75 -4.61
N ASN A 13 3.63 -24.05 -4.74
CA ASN A 13 4.95 -24.64 -4.89
C ASN A 13 5.97 -23.95 -3.98
N ASN A 14 6.56 -24.74 -3.07
CA ASN A 14 7.53 -24.24 -2.09
C ASN A 14 8.80 -23.66 -2.75
N ASN A 15 9.29 -24.31 -3.81
CA ASN A 15 10.53 -23.87 -4.47
C ASN A 15 10.34 -22.52 -5.14
N ILE A 16 9.21 -22.33 -5.84
CA ILE A 16 8.85 -21.04 -6.46
C ILE A 16 8.70 -19.96 -5.38
N ALA A 17 8.02 -20.28 -4.28
CA ALA A 17 7.82 -19.34 -3.18
C ALA A 17 9.14 -18.95 -2.50
N LEU A 18 10.05 -19.91 -2.28
CA LEU A 18 11.38 -19.65 -1.72
C LEU A 18 12.23 -18.80 -2.66
N VAL A 19 12.36 -19.23 -3.91
CA VAL A 19 13.19 -18.53 -4.91
C VAL A 19 12.66 -17.10 -5.13
N GLY A 20 11.35 -16.91 -5.30
CA GLY A 20 10.75 -15.59 -5.43
C GLY A 20 10.97 -14.70 -4.20
N THR A 21 10.91 -15.28 -3.00
CA THR A 21 11.18 -14.54 -1.76
C THR A 21 12.66 -14.13 -1.66
N LEU A 22 13.58 -15.02 -2.05
CA LEU A 22 14.99 -14.70 -2.10
C LEU A 22 15.30 -13.59 -3.09
N PHE A 23 14.75 -13.65 -4.31
CA PHE A 23 14.88 -12.57 -5.29
C PHE A 23 14.33 -11.24 -4.77
N PHE A 24 13.18 -11.26 -4.08
CA PHE A 24 12.63 -10.06 -3.49
C PHE A 24 13.55 -9.45 -2.43
N VAL A 25 14.03 -10.25 -1.47
CA VAL A 25 14.87 -9.76 -0.37
C VAL A 25 16.27 -9.37 -0.84
N LEU A 26 16.85 -10.14 -1.76
CA LEU A 26 18.18 -9.92 -2.31
C LEU A 26 18.21 -8.94 -3.49
N SER A 27 17.03 -8.41 -3.91
CA SER A 27 17.00 -7.34 -4.90
C SER A 27 17.93 -6.21 -4.46
N PRO A 28 18.91 -5.77 -5.29
CA PRO A 28 19.94 -4.82 -4.87
C PRO A 28 19.38 -3.54 -4.27
N ARG A 29 18.27 -3.05 -4.81
CA ARG A 29 17.60 -1.85 -4.32
C ARG A 29 16.96 -2.05 -2.94
N ILE A 30 16.25 -3.16 -2.74
CA ILE A 30 15.60 -3.47 -1.45
C ILE A 30 16.66 -3.75 -0.40
N TYR A 31 17.67 -4.57 -0.74
CA TYR A 31 18.77 -4.91 0.15
C TYR A 31 19.56 -3.66 0.57
N ALA A 32 19.99 -2.84 -0.39
CA ALA A 32 20.69 -1.60 -0.08
C ALA A 32 19.83 -0.64 0.76
N SER A 33 18.56 -0.43 0.39
CA SER A 33 17.64 0.44 1.13
C SER A 33 17.44 -0.02 2.58
N SER A 34 17.62 -1.31 2.88
CA SER A 34 17.46 -1.83 4.25
C SER A 34 18.42 -1.21 5.27
N PHE A 35 19.53 -0.64 4.84
CA PHE A 35 20.54 -0.05 5.72
C PHE A 35 20.33 1.45 5.99
N TYR A 36 19.63 2.17 5.12
CA TYR A 36 19.52 3.62 5.24
C TYR A 36 18.11 4.19 5.02
N ASN A 37 17.22 3.45 4.36
CA ASN A 37 15.87 3.94 4.04
C ASN A 37 14.79 3.23 4.85
N ASN A 38 14.70 3.56 6.12
CA ASN A 38 13.74 2.98 7.05
C ASN A 38 12.29 3.27 6.68
N LYS A 39 11.98 4.43 6.07
CA LYS A 39 10.61 4.83 5.74
C LYS A 39 10.01 3.95 4.63
N ASP A 40 10.74 3.75 3.54
CA ASP A 40 10.24 2.99 2.39
C ASP A 40 10.17 1.50 2.69
N LEU A 41 11.09 0.96 3.49
CA LEU A 41 11.05 -0.44 3.88
C LEU A 41 9.92 -0.76 4.85
N VAL A 42 9.65 0.13 5.81
CA VAL A 42 8.48 -0.03 6.69
C VAL A 42 7.21 -0.02 5.84
N PHE A 43 7.08 0.94 4.92
CA PHE A 43 5.93 0.99 4.00
C PHE A 43 5.81 -0.30 3.17
N LEU A 44 6.90 -0.78 2.56
CA LEU A 44 6.94 -2.02 1.77
C LEU A 44 6.51 -3.25 2.60
N SER A 45 6.95 -3.32 3.86
CA SER A 45 6.58 -4.38 4.78
C SER A 45 5.08 -4.35 5.10
N LEU A 46 4.54 -3.18 5.41
CA LEU A 46 3.12 -2.96 5.66
C LEU A 46 2.27 -3.31 4.43
N VAL A 47 2.70 -2.86 3.23
CA VAL A 47 2.07 -3.21 1.94
C VAL A 47 2.03 -4.72 1.74
N THR A 48 3.11 -5.43 2.00
CA THR A 48 3.19 -6.89 1.84
C THR A 48 2.19 -7.61 2.76
N ILE A 49 2.08 -7.17 4.01
CA ILE A 49 1.12 -7.74 4.96
C ILE A 49 -0.31 -7.39 4.55
N ALA A 50 -0.57 -6.14 4.18
CA ALA A 50 -1.88 -5.69 3.72
C ALA A 50 -2.35 -6.49 2.50
N LEU A 51 -1.50 -6.69 1.49
CA LEU A 51 -1.79 -7.50 0.31
C LEU A 51 -2.12 -8.96 0.67
N TYR A 52 -1.37 -9.57 1.58
CA TYR A 52 -1.65 -10.93 2.03
C TYR A 52 -3.07 -11.07 2.60
N TYR A 53 -3.46 -10.17 3.49
CA TYR A 53 -4.80 -10.20 4.09
C TYR A 53 -5.88 -9.72 3.13
N CYS A 54 -5.56 -8.83 2.20
CA CYS A 54 -6.45 -8.43 1.10
C CYS A 54 -6.87 -9.65 0.28
N PHE A 55 -5.91 -10.39 -0.29
CA PHE A 55 -6.22 -11.60 -1.08
C PHE A 55 -6.96 -12.64 -0.27
N LYS A 56 -6.55 -12.87 0.98
CA LYS A 56 -7.23 -13.81 1.86
C LYS A 56 -8.67 -13.41 2.19
N SER A 57 -8.97 -12.11 2.18
CA SER A 57 -10.32 -11.59 2.38
C SER A 57 -11.19 -11.69 1.12
N LEU A 58 -10.56 -11.67 -0.07
CA LEU A 58 -11.26 -11.87 -1.34
C LEU A 58 -11.61 -13.34 -1.61
N GLU A 59 -10.79 -14.29 -1.11
CA GLU A 59 -11.04 -15.73 -1.29
C GLU A 59 -12.27 -16.21 -0.52
N LYS A 60 -12.47 -15.69 0.68
CA LYS A 60 -13.60 -16.06 1.55
C LYS A 60 -14.03 -14.87 2.40
N ILE A 61 -15.35 -14.64 2.52
CA ILE A 61 -15.91 -13.65 3.43
C ILE A 61 -15.49 -14.01 4.87
N ASN A 62 -14.53 -13.26 5.40
CA ASN A 62 -14.00 -13.45 6.74
C ASN A 62 -13.68 -12.11 7.39
N TYR A 63 -14.52 -11.68 8.30
CA TYR A 63 -14.39 -10.39 8.98
C TYR A 63 -13.11 -10.24 9.80
N LYS A 64 -12.54 -11.35 10.32
CA LYS A 64 -11.25 -11.31 11.03
C LYS A 64 -10.10 -10.93 10.09
N ASN A 65 -10.03 -11.57 8.91
CA ASN A 65 -9.00 -11.23 7.91
C ASN A 65 -9.19 -9.82 7.39
N LEU A 66 -10.44 -9.41 7.19
CA LEU A 66 -10.80 -8.07 6.74
C LEU A 66 -10.41 -7.00 7.77
N LEU A 67 -10.61 -7.26 9.07
CA LEU A 67 -10.17 -6.36 10.14
C LEU A 67 -8.65 -6.20 10.15
N ILE A 68 -7.91 -7.30 10.04
CA ILE A 68 -6.44 -7.26 9.98
C ILE A 68 -5.99 -6.50 8.72
N PHE A 69 -6.64 -6.73 7.58
CA PHE A 69 -6.37 -5.98 6.37
C PHE A 69 -6.62 -4.48 6.56
N SER A 70 -7.73 -4.07 7.17
CA SER A 70 -8.04 -2.66 7.43
C SER A 70 -7.01 -1.98 8.35
N ILE A 71 -6.50 -2.69 9.36
CA ILE A 71 -5.41 -2.19 10.21
C ILE A 71 -4.16 -1.88 9.38
N PHE A 72 -3.68 -2.86 8.61
CA PHE A 72 -2.45 -2.68 7.84
C PHE A 72 -2.62 -1.70 6.67
N ALA A 73 -3.79 -1.65 6.03
CA ALA A 73 -4.11 -0.66 5.01
C ALA A 73 -4.11 0.77 5.60
N ALA A 74 -4.66 0.96 6.80
CA ALA A 74 -4.63 2.23 7.52
C ALA A 74 -3.19 2.63 7.91
N MET A 75 -2.38 1.69 8.40
CA MET A 75 -0.95 1.93 8.68
C MET A 75 -0.16 2.29 7.41
N CYS A 76 -0.47 1.67 6.27
CA CYS A 76 0.11 2.07 4.98
C CYS A 76 -0.21 3.52 4.66
N THR A 77 -1.48 3.93 4.79
CA THR A 77 -1.93 5.28 4.46
C THR A 77 -1.37 6.32 5.41
N SER A 78 -1.28 6.03 6.71
CA SER A 78 -0.67 6.93 7.70
C SER A 78 0.85 7.08 7.52
N SER A 79 1.51 6.04 7.01
CA SER A 79 2.94 6.05 6.69
C SER A 79 3.23 6.82 5.39
N ARG A 80 2.40 6.59 4.36
CA ARG A 80 2.45 7.28 3.07
C ARG A 80 1.06 7.40 2.48
N ILE A 81 0.69 8.60 2.05
CA ILE A 81 -0.64 8.91 1.49
C ILE A 81 -1.03 7.99 0.33
N PHE A 82 -0.05 7.42 -0.38
CA PHE A 82 -0.26 6.39 -1.41
C PHE A 82 -0.96 5.13 -0.90
N GLY A 83 -0.93 4.85 0.40
CA GLY A 83 -1.66 3.75 0.99
C GLY A 83 -3.18 3.81 0.79
N ILE A 84 -3.73 4.99 0.44
CA ILE A 84 -5.16 5.16 0.08
C ILE A 84 -5.59 4.29 -1.12
N ILE A 85 -4.63 3.81 -1.89
CA ILE A 85 -4.87 2.88 -3.00
C ILE A 85 -5.56 1.59 -2.52
N PHE A 86 -5.27 1.12 -1.28
CA PHE A 86 -5.84 -0.12 -0.75
C PHE A 86 -7.36 -0.11 -0.61
N PRO A 87 -8.00 0.88 0.07
CA PRO A 87 -9.45 0.92 0.15
C PRO A 87 -10.11 1.08 -1.22
N VAL A 88 -9.51 1.83 -2.15
CA VAL A 88 -10.04 2.01 -3.49
C VAL A 88 -9.98 0.69 -4.27
N PHE A 89 -8.80 0.08 -4.40
CA PHE A 89 -8.66 -1.17 -5.14
C PHE A 89 -9.46 -2.31 -4.53
N PHE A 90 -9.45 -2.46 -3.21
CA PHE A 90 -10.23 -3.50 -2.56
C PHE A 90 -11.72 -3.36 -2.86
N SER A 91 -12.27 -2.16 -2.71
CA SER A 91 -13.68 -1.91 -2.97
C SER A 91 -14.05 -2.20 -4.43
N VAL A 92 -13.22 -1.76 -5.39
CA VAL A 92 -13.43 -2.00 -6.82
C VAL A 92 -13.31 -3.49 -7.15
N PHE A 93 -12.22 -4.15 -6.74
CA PHE A 93 -12.02 -5.58 -7.04
C PHE A 93 -13.07 -6.46 -6.37
N TYR A 94 -13.44 -6.16 -5.13
CA TYR A 94 -14.49 -6.90 -4.45
C TYR A 94 -15.83 -6.74 -5.16
N PHE A 95 -16.17 -5.51 -5.60
CA PHE A 95 -17.39 -5.24 -6.37
C PHE A 95 -17.41 -5.98 -7.71
N LEU A 96 -16.28 -5.99 -8.43
CA LEU A 96 -16.16 -6.72 -9.70
C LEU A 96 -16.17 -8.25 -9.51
N SER A 97 -15.79 -8.74 -8.35
CA SER A 97 -15.73 -10.16 -7.99
C SER A 97 -17.01 -10.65 -7.30
N PHE A 98 -18.09 -9.87 -7.32
CA PHE A 98 -19.36 -10.29 -6.72
C PHE A 98 -19.80 -11.65 -7.26
N SER A 99 -19.88 -12.63 -6.36
CA SER A 99 -20.50 -13.91 -6.70
C SER A 99 -22.02 -13.73 -6.73
N PRO A 100 -22.71 -14.13 -7.81
CA PRO A 100 -24.16 -14.11 -7.87
C PRO A 100 -24.85 -14.93 -6.76
N SER A 101 -24.12 -15.86 -6.17
CA SER A 101 -24.59 -16.72 -5.08
C SER A 101 -24.68 -16.04 -3.72
N VAL A 102 -24.01 -14.90 -3.51
CA VAL A 102 -24.03 -14.15 -2.26
C VAL A 102 -25.01 -12.97 -2.36
N LYS A 103 -25.86 -12.80 -1.35
CA LYS A 103 -26.81 -11.68 -1.33
C LYS A 103 -26.08 -10.33 -1.38
N ILE A 104 -26.54 -9.42 -2.20
CA ILE A 104 -25.98 -8.06 -2.34
C ILE A 104 -25.81 -7.37 -0.98
N ILE A 105 -26.76 -7.55 -0.07
CA ILE A 105 -26.73 -6.97 1.27
C ILE A 105 -25.52 -7.47 2.08
N GLU A 106 -25.15 -8.74 1.96
CA GLU A 106 -23.97 -9.30 2.67
C GLU A 106 -22.67 -8.72 2.11
N ASN A 107 -22.59 -8.57 0.81
CA ASN A 107 -21.45 -7.94 0.15
C ASN A 107 -21.31 -6.46 0.56
N LEU A 108 -22.41 -5.71 0.60
CA LEU A 108 -22.39 -4.31 1.05
C LEU A 108 -22.02 -4.18 2.52
N LYS A 109 -22.48 -5.10 3.38
CA LYS A 109 -22.07 -5.15 4.80
C LYS A 109 -20.57 -5.41 4.93
N PHE A 110 -20.02 -6.29 4.11
CA PHE A 110 -18.60 -6.62 4.13
C PHE A 110 -17.71 -5.44 3.72
N ILE A 111 -18.05 -4.75 2.62
CA ILE A 111 -17.35 -3.53 2.20
C ILE A 111 -17.53 -2.42 3.26
N GLY A 112 -18.75 -2.21 3.73
CA GLY A 112 -19.04 -1.21 4.76
C GLY A 112 -18.23 -1.44 6.04
N PHE A 113 -18.14 -2.69 6.51
CA PHE A 113 -17.31 -3.04 7.65
C PHE A 113 -15.83 -2.70 7.40
N PHE A 114 -15.31 -3.01 6.19
CA PHE A 114 -13.95 -2.67 5.83
C PHE A 114 -13.71 -1.15 5.86
N LEU A 115 -14.54 -0.37 5.19
CA LEU A 115 -14.37 1.09 5.10
C LEU A 115 -14.48 1.77 6.47
N ILE A 116 -15.42 1.34 7.30
CA ILE A 116 -15.58 1.87 8.68
C ILE A 116 -14.36 1.53 9.52
N SER A 117 -13.94 0.26 9.55
CA SER A 117 -12.77 -0.16 10.34
C SER A 117 -11.48 0.48 9.81
N TYR A 118 -11.31 0.58 8.49
CA TYR A 118 -10.17 1.29 7.89
C TYR A 118 -10.12 2.75 8.34
N PHE A 119 -11.23 3.48 8.27
CA PHE A 119 -11.27 4.87 8.68
C PHE A 119 -11.00 5.06 10.18
N LEU A 120 -11.55 4.21 11.03
CA LEU A 120 -11.28 4.23 12.48
C LEU A 120 -9.79 4.02 12.77
N PHE A 121 -9.16 3.04 12.15
CA PHE A 121 -7.73 2.79 12.32
C PHE A 121 -6.88 3.88 11.67
N LEU A 122 -7.31 4.48 10.55
CA LEU A 122 -6.61 5.60 9.94
C LEU A 122 -6.54 6.79 10.90
N VAL A 123 -7.65 7.17 11.51
CA VAL A 123 -7.68 8.24 12.51
C VAL A 123 -6.82 7.89 13.72
N LEU A 124 -6.85 6.61 14.16
CA LEU A 124 -6.04 6.16 15.29
C LEU A 124 -4.53 6.29 15.03
N PHE A 125 -4.07 5.91 13.82
CA PHE A 125 -2.64 5.90 13.47
C PHE A 125 -2.12 7.21 12.88
N TRP A 126 -2.98 8.16 12.56
CA TRP A 126 -2.60 9.44 11.97
C TRP A 126 -3.01 10.62 12.86
N PRO A 127 -2.13 11.06 13.78
CA PRO A 127 -2.45 12.11 14.77
C PRO A 127 -2.97 13.42 14.20
N GLU A 128 -2.56 13.78 12.97
CA GLU A 128 -3.03 14.99 12.30
C GLU A 128 -4.56 14.99 12.07
N LEU A 129 -5.15 13.78 11.99
CA LEU A 129 -6.59 13.62 11.81
C LEU A 129 -7.40 13.79 13.11
N TRP A 130 -6.76 13.86 14.28
CA TRP A 130 -7.48 13.85 15.57
C TRP A 130 -8.35 15.07 15.82
N SER A 131 -7.95 16.26 15.34
CA SER A 131 -8.74 17.49 15.53
C SER A 131 -9.97 17.53 14.61
N ASN A 132 -9.76 17.36 13.29
CA ASN A 132 -10.79 17.40 12.26
C ASN A 132 -10.53 16.34 11.22
N PRO A 133 -10.96 15.06 11.43
CA PRO A 133 -10.56 13.92 10.60
C PRO A 133 -10.82 14.08 9.11
N ILE A 134 -12.01 14.60 8.75
CA ILE A 134 -12.41 14.73 7.33
C ILE A 134 -11.68 15.91 6.67
N GLU A 135 -11.67 17.07 7.32
CA GLU A 135 -11.04 18.26 6.78
C GLU A 135 -9.53 18.07 6.62
N ASN A 136 -8.86 17.55 7.66
CA ASN A 136 -7.42 17.32 7.64
C ASN A 136 -7.02 16.26 6.62
N LEU A 137 -7.87 15.26 6.37
CA LEU A 137 -7.64 14.29 5.30
C LEU A 137 -7.62 14.99 3.93
N PHE A 138 -8.61 15.84 3.63
CA PHE A 138 -8.65 16.61 2.38
C PHE A 138 -7.49 17.59 2.27
N LEU A 139 -7.11 18.27 3.36
CA LEU A 139 -5.96 19.15 3.38
C LEU A 139 -4.65 18.41 3.09
N SER A 140 -4.46 17.21 3.64
CA SER A 140 -3.29 16.36 3.37
C SER A 140 -3.17 16.01 1.89
N PHE A 141 -4.30 15.69 1.21
CA PHE A 141 -4.30 15.47 -0.25
C PHE A 141 -3.98 16.75 -1.03
N LYS A 142 -4.52 17.88 -0.59
CA LYS A 142 -4.23 19.18 -1.21
C LYS A 142 -2.75 19.54 -1.08
N TYR A 143 -2.16 19.39 0.09
CA TYR A 143 -0.72 19.60 0.30
C TYR A 143 0.14 18.66 -0.54
N PHE A 144 -0.26 17.39 -0.64
CA PHE A 144 0.45 16.44 -1.48
C PHE A 144 0.42 16.81 -2.97
N LYS A 145 -0.73 17.31 -3.46
CA LYS A 145 -0.89 17.73 -4.87
C LYS A 145 -0.07 18.97 -5.20
N PHE A 146 0.05 19.92 -4.26
CA PHE A 146 0.75 21.19 -4.44
C PHE A 146 2.12 21.22 -3.76
N PHE A 147 2.68 20.04 -3.49
CA PHE A 147 4.01 19.94 -2.93
C PHE A 147 5.05 20.37 -3.97
N ASP A 148 5.66 21.55 -3.78
CA ASP A 148 6.66 22.13 -4.70
C ASP A 148 7.98 21.33 -4.75
N GLY A 149 8.09 20.26 -3.97
CA GLY A 149 9.27 19.42 -3.89
C GLY A 149 10.47 20.13 -3.27
N PHE A 150 11.52 19.38 -3.01
CA PHE A 150 12.79 19.98 -2.64
C PHE A 150 13.52 20.35 -3.93
N SER A 151 13.82 21.63 -4.07
CA SER A 151 14.67 22.16 -5.14
C SER A 151 16.11 21.72 -4.93
N LEU A 152 16.44 20.54 -5.43
CA LEU A 152 17.77 19.93 -5.30
C LEU A 152 18.45 19.84 -6.67
N LYS A 153 19.77 20.09 -6.69
CA LYS A 153 20.61 19.76 -7.84
C LYS A 153 20.88 18.27 -7.84
N MET A 154 20.50 17.57 -8.89
CA MET A 154 20.74 16.15 -9.08
C MET A 154 21.79 15.93 -10.17
N PHE A 155 22.68 14.97 -9.96
CA PHE A 155 23.67 14.58 -10.97
C PHE A 155 23.01 13.62 -11.96
N PHE A 156 22.95 14.02 -13.22
CA PHE A 156 22.37 13.24 -14.31
C PHE A 156 23.15 13.42 -15.60
N ASN A 157 23.55 12.34 -16.25
CA ASN A 157 24.33 12.31 -17.48
C ASN A 157 25.62 13.16 -17.46
N GLY A 158 26.31 13.20 -16.33
CA GLY A 158 27.55 13.94 -16.18
C GLY A 158 27.42 15.41 -15.80
N GLU A 159 26.17 15.92 -15.63
CA GLU A 159 25.88 17.30 -15.28
C GLU A 159 24.97 17.41 -14.04
N TYR A 160 25.08 18.53 -13.31
CA TYR A 160 24.17 18.85 -12.21
C TYR A 160 22.95 19.60 -12.75
N ILE A 161 21.82 18.90 -12.84
CA ILE A 161 20.54 19.45 -13.29
C ILE A 161 19.64 19.70 -12.08
N HIS A 162 18.92 20.79 -12.10
CA HIS A 162 17.92 21.09 -11.08
C HIS A 162 16.74 20.12 -11.17
N SER A 163 16.21 19.63 -10.04
CA SER A 163 15.13 18.62 -10.01
C SER A 163 13.87 19.01 -10.80
N SER A 164 13.61 20.33 -10.92
CA SER A 164 12.49 20.87 -11.73
C SER A 164 12.68 20.77 -13.24
N PHE A 165 13.90 20.56 -13.71
CA PHE A 165 14.26 20.51 -15.15
C PHE A 165 14.73 19.12 -15.60
N LEU A 166 14.46 18.08 -14.79
CA LEU A 166 14.80 16.72 -15.16
C LEU A 166 14.03 16.29 -16.43
N PRO A 167 14.71 15.72 -17.42
CA PRO A 167 14.05 15.26 -18.64
C PRO A 167 13.16 14.03 -18.36
N TYR A 168 12.15 13.80 -19.19
CA TYR A 168 11.26 12.62 -19.07
C TYR A 168 12.03 11.29 -19.15
N SER A 169 13.18 11.29 -19.84
CA SER A 169 14.07 10.13 -19.93
C SER A 169 14.72 9.74 -18.59
N TYR A 170 14.72 10.62 -17.58
CA TYR A 170 15.31 10.36 -16.26
C TYR A 170 14.78 9.06 -15.63
N ILE A 171 13.48 8.79 -15.76
CA ILE A 171 12.84 7.59 -15.20
C ILE A 171 13.31 6.31 -15.92
N PHE A 172 13.65 6.39 -17.19
CA PHE A 172 14.07 5.24 -18.01
C PHE A 172 15.58 4.97 -17.98
N THR A 173 16.36 5.91 -17.48
CA THR A 173 17.84 5.79 -17.40
C THR A 173 18.35 5.40 -16.02
N TRP A 174 17.45 5.24 -15.06
CA TRP A 174 17.76 4.81 -13.69
C TRP A 174 17.43 3.32 -13.42
#